data_6e913a9eeb849befddc6558719fc672e
#
_entry.id   6e913a9eeb849befddc6558719fc672e
#
_cell.length_a   1.000
_cell.length_b   1.000
_cell.length_c   1.000
_cell.angle_alpha   90.00
_cell.angle_beta   90.00
_cell.angle_gamma   90.00
#
_symmetry.space_group_name_H-M   'P 1'
#
loop_
_entity.id
_entity.type
_entity.pdbx_description
1 polymer ?
#
loop_
_entity_poly.entity_id
_entity_poly.type
_entity_poly.pdbx_seq_one_letter_code
_entity_poly.pdbx_strand_id
1 'polypeptide(L)' 'MTNQITLEVAKIAMCAVETVLRKTSPYAADYPQLVEQYMDAVSAYRQAVADTENALKPHTGTAA' A
#
# COMPACT_ATOMS: atom_id res chain seq x y z
N MET A 1 8.65 -15.03 2.80
CA MET A 1 8.39 -14.69 4.15
C MET A 1 8.36 -13.21 4.39
N THR A 2 9.45 -12.55 4.16
CA THR A 2 9.51 -11.10 4.34
C THR A 2 8.49 -10.39 3.48
N ASN A 3 8.22 -10.91 2.29
CA ASN A 3 7.28 -10.27 1.38
C ASN A 3 5.88 -10.22 1.95
N GLN A 4 5.49 -11.30 2.64
CA GLN A 4 4.16 -11.37 3.23
C GLN A 4 4.02 -10.38 4.37
N ILE A 5 5.06 -10.26 5.18
CA ILE A 5 5.04 -9.31 6.28
C ILE A 5 4.98 -7.88 5.74
N THR A 6 5.74 -7.61 4.69
CA THR A 6 5.73 -6.29 4.06
C THR A 6 4.35 -5.95 3.52
N LEU A 7 3.69 -6.92 2.91
CA LEU A 7 2.36 -6.72 2.37
C LEU A 7 1.36 -6.39 3.48
N GLU A 8 1.43 -7.11 4.58
CA GLU A 8 0.53 -6.87 5.70
C GLU A 8 0.77 -5.49 6.31
N VAL A 9 2.03 -5.12 6.48
CA VAL A 9 2.36 -3.81 7.04
C VAL A 9 1.85 -2.71 6.13
N ALA A 10 2.04 -2.87 4.83
CA ALA A 10 1.59 -1.87 3.87
C ALA A 10 0.06 -1.75 3.89
N LYS A 11 -0.62 -2.88 4.02
CA LYS A 11 -2.08 -2.88 4.08
C LYS A 11 -2.57 -2.17 5.33
N ILE A 12 -1.95 -2.47 6.45
CA ILE A 12 -2.33 -1.85 7.72
C ILE A 12 -2.10 -0.34 7.67
N ALA A 13 -0.98 0.08 7.11
CA ALA A 13 -0.67 1.49 6.99
C ALA A 13 -1.70 2.19 6.10
N MET A 14 -2.05 1.55 4.99
CA MET A 14 -3.04 2.12 4.08
C MET A 14 -4.40 2.25 4.77
N CYS A 15 -4.81 1.23 5.50
CA CYS A 15 -6.09 1.25 6.20
C CYS A 15 -6.10 2.30 7.31
N ALA A 16 -4.98 2.46 8.00
CA ALA A 16 -4.88 3.43 9.08
C ALA A 16 -5.05 4.85 8.52
N VAL A 17 -4.37 5.15 7.43
CA VAL A 17 -4.48 6.47 6.81
C VAL A 17 -5.88 6.69 6.27
N GLU A 18 -6.45 5.66 5.67
CA GLU A 18 -7.81 5.76 5.14
C GLU A 18 -8.81 6.08 6.26
N THR A 19 -8.66 5.43 7.40
CA THR A 19 -9.55 5.66 8.53
C THR A 19 -9.44 7.11 9.00
N VAL A 20 -8.23 7.62 9.13
CA VAL A 20 -8.02 9.00 9.53
C VAL A 20 -8.62 9.95 8.49
N LEU A 21 -8.42 9.64 7.22
CA LEU A 21 -8.91 10.47 6.15
C LEU A 21 -10.43 10.58 6.18
N ARG A 22 -11.10 9.47 6.44
CA ARG A 22 -12.56 9.46 6.48
C ARG A 22 -13.11 10.31 7.62
N LYS A 23 -12.36 10.37 8.72
CA LYS A 23 -12.77 11.14 9.88
C LYS A 23 -12.39 12.60 9.80
N THR A 24 -11.57 12.95 8.82
CA THR A 24 -11.08 14.32 8.69
C THR A 24 -11.95 15.06 7.69
N SER A 25 -12.31 16.29 8.05
CA SER A 25 -13.09 17.13 7.16
C SER A 25 -12.27 17.48 5.93
N PRO A 26 -12.89 17.48 4.73
CA PRO A 26 -12.17 17.91 3.52
C PRO A 26 -11.72 19.37 3.58
N TYR A 27 -12.25 20.13 4.51
CA TYR A 27 -11.84 21.52 4.68
C TYR A 27 -10.75 21.67 5.72
N ALA A 28 -10.32 20.60 6.37
CA ALA A 28 -9.26 20.69 7.35
C ALA A 28 -7.95 21.02 6.66
N ALA A 29 -7.10 21.77 7.36
CA ALA A 29 -5.81 22.17 6.81
C ALA A 29 -4.92 20.97 6.53
N ASP A 30 -5.10 19.90 7.31
CA ASP A 30 -4.29 18.70 7.16
C ASP A 30 -4.77 17.79 6.04
N TYR A 31 -5.96 18.05 5.51
CA TYR A 31 -6.58 17.13 4.57
C TYR A 31 -5.70 16.84 3.34
N PRO A 32 -5.13 17.86 2.68
CA PRO A 32 -4.27 17.58 1.53
C PRO A 32 -3.07 16.72 1.88
N GLN A 33 -2.52 16.93 3.07
CA GLN A 33 -1.39 16.14 3.54
C GLN A 33 -1.80 14.69 3.77
N LEU A 34 -2.99 14.51 4.34
CA LEU A 34 -3.51 13.15 4.56
C LEU A 34 -3.77 12.44 3.26
N VAL A 35 -4.27 13.16 2.25
CA VAL A 35 -4.49 12.57 0.92
C VAL A 35 -3.16 12.12 0.33
N GLU A 36 -2.12 12.94 0.45
CA GLU A 36 -0.81 12.56 -0.03
C GLU A 36 -0.29 11.31 0.68
N GLN A 37 -0.46 11.26 1.99
CA GLN A 37 -0.04 10.09 2.76
C GLN A 37 -0.80 8.86 2.32
N TYR A 38 -2.08 9.00 2.06
CA TYR A 38 -2.88 7.88 1.60
C TYR A 38 -2.39 7.38 0.24
N MET A 39 -2.11 8.30 -0.67
CA MET A 39 -1.63 7.92 -1.99
C MET A 39 -0.27 7.23 -1.90
N ASP A 40 0.58 7.71 -1.01
CA ASP A 40 1.87 7.05 -0.78
C ASP A 40 1.68 5.65 -0.24
N ALA A 41 0.74 5.51 0.70
CA ALA A 41 0.47 4.21 1.29
C ALA A 41 -0.11 3.25 0.26
N VAL A 42 -0.99 3.74 -0.62
CA VAL A 42 -1.55 2.92 -1.69
C VAL A 42 -0.45 2.49 -2.65
N SER A 43 0.44 3.40 -3.01
CA SER A 43 1.56 3.06 -3.89
C SER A 43 2.44 2.00 -3.27
N ALA A 44 2.75 2.15 -1.99
CA ALA A 44 3.56 1.17 -1.27
C ALA A 44 2.87 -0.18 -1.24
N TYR A 45 1.55 -0.18 -1.02
CA TYR A 45 0.80 -1.42 -1.00
C TYR A 45 0.81 -2.09 -2.36
N ARG A 46 0.60 -1.33 -3.42
CA ARG A 46 0.63 -1.88 -4.78
C ARG A 46 2.01 -2.45 -5.11
N GLN A 47 3.05 -1.77 -4.67
CA GLN A 47 4.40 -2.26 -4.89
C GLN A 47 4.62 -3.57 -4.14
N ALA A 48 4.13 -3.65 -2.91
CA ALA A 48 4.24 -4.86 -2.12
C ALA A 48 3.48 -6.01 -2.76
N VAL A 49 2.30 -5.73 -3.30
CA VAL A 49 1.52 -6.75 -3.99
C VAL A 49 2.28 -7.24 -5.23
N ALA A 50 2.82 -6.33 -6.01
CA ALA A 50 3.55 -6.70 -7.20
C ALA A 50 4.78 -7.52 -6.85
N ASP A 51 5.49 -7.13 -5.81
CA ASP A 51 6.67 -7.88 -5.37
C ASP A 51 6.30 -9.27 -4.91
N THR A 52 5.18 -9.39 -4.19
CA THR A 52 4.72 -10.68 -3.71
C THR A 52 4.32 -11.58 -4.88
N GLU A 53 3.62 -11.02 -5.84
CA GLU A 53 3.23 -11.78 -7.03
C GLU A 53 4.44 -12.24 -7.82
N ASN A 54 5.41 -11.38 -7.97
CA ASN A 54 6.64 -11.73 -8.68
C ASN A 54 7.39 -12.82 -7.96
N ALA A 55 7.39 -12.78 -6.63
CA ALA A 55 8.07 -13.81 -5.84
C ALA A 55 7.36 -15.14 -5.95
N LEU A 56 6.03 -15.13 -6.06
CA LEU A 56 5.26 -16.35 -6.17
C LEU A 56 5.27 -16.95 -7.57
N LYS A 57 5.43 -16.10 -8.57
CA LYS A 57 5.45 -16.58 -9.94
C LYS A 57 6.76 -17.31 -10.20
N PRO A 58 6.67 -18.53 -10.67
CA PRO A 58 7.89 -19.23 -11.08
C PRO A 58 8.45 -18.56 -12.32
N HIS A 59 9.74 -18.64 -12.46
CA HIS A 59 10.41 -18.01 -13.60
C HIS A 59 10.28 -18.83 -14.86
N THR A 60 9.48 -19.85 -14.81
CA THR A 60 9.29 -20.71 -15.97
C THR A 60 8.79 -19.93 -17.16
N GLY A 61 7.94 -18.95 -16.91
CA GLY A 61 7.43 -18.15 -18.00
C GLY A 61 8.52 -17.45 -18.75
N THR A 62 9.53 -17.03 -18.04
CA THR A 62 10.65 -16.39 -18.66
C THR A 62 11.56 -17.38 -19.36
N ALA A 63 11.66 -18.55 -18.79
CA ALA A 63 12.50 -19.58 -19.37
C ALA A 63 11.99 -19.99 -20.73
N ALA A 64 10.73 -19.89 -20.92
CA ALA A 64 10.14 -20.32 -22.19
C ALA A 64 10.52 -19.43 -23.36
#